data_2fd2bd13454321484995ef433f4fd20c
#
_entry.id   2fd2bd13454321484995ef433f4fd20c
#
_cell.length_a   1.000
_cell.length_b   1.000
_cell.length_c   1.000
_cell.angle_alpha   90.00
_cell.angle_beta   90.00
_cell.angle_gamma   90.00
#
_symmetry.space_group_name_H-M   'P 1'
#
loop_
_entity.id
_entity.type
_entity.pdbx_description
1 polymer ?
#
loop_
_entity_poly.entity_id
_entity_poly.type
_entity_poly.pdbx_seq_one_letter_code
_entity_poly.pdbx_strand_id
1 'polypeptide(L)'
;MKIIFILLIFIFPNIASAKNFNLEKIVDLNGPWGSSFINNEELIITEKSGKIKIINIVSKQISEINHNLNFLEHGQGGILDILFNDNFIYVSYTENRGNGKTSTSIAKTKFSKKELKFENIFQANPPINSGYHFGSRLAIKDDYLFASAGERGEGMIAQDPTKHPGSIIRINLDGSIPKDNPRFKGKSNWLPEIYQIGIRNPQGLVLSPFDRKIYMSNHGARGGDWFGEVKEGENYGWKILGWGGTNYSGIPIGPKWKPGFTKAIHYWVPSIATSAITIYKGKEFSEWNGHALITSLKDQSLRKLIFKDLSNVKEDIVFQKKIGRLRDIQVHPENGKIYFLAGDSLWLMEKN
;
A
#
# COMPACT_ATOMS: atom_id res chain seq x y z
N MET A 1 -7.29 -28.61 62.82
CA MET A 1 -7.13 -27.25 62.36
C MET A 1 -7.25 -27.23 60.83
N LYS A 2 -8.41 -26.83 60.27
CA LYS A 2 -8.62 -26.76 58.81
C LYS A 2 -8.27 -25.35 58.34
N ILE A 3 -7.24 -25.25 57.48
CA ILE A 3 -6.83 -23.97 56.86
C ILE A 3 -7.71 -23.78 55.61
N ILE A 4 -8.54 -22.75 55.61
CA ILE A 4 -9.35 -22.31 54.47
C ILE A 4 -8.49 -21.34 53.67
N PHE A 5 -8.12 -21.74 52.44
CA PHE A 5 -7.52 -20.83 51.47
C PHE A 5 -8.62 -20.02 50.79
N ILE A 6 -8.70 -18.72 51.05
CA ILE A 6 -9.56 -17.79 50.34
C ILE A 6 -8.83 -17.35 49.09
N LEU A 7 -9.29 -17.79 47.91
CA LEU A 7 -8.81 -17.37 46.61
C LEU A 7 -9.45 -16.00 46.29
N LEU A 8 -8.69 -14.94 46.44
CA LEU A 8 -9.09 -13.58 46.00
C LEU A 8 -8.95 -13.50 44.47
N ILE A 9 -10.09 -13.60 43.75
CA ILE A 9 -10.16 -13.34 42.30
C ILE A 9 -10.18 -11.84 42.13
N PHE A 10 -9.05 -11.27 41.70
CA PHE A 10 -9.01 -9.88 41.21
C PHE A 10 -9.68 -9.81 39.83
N ILE A 11 -10.93 -9.36 39.80
CA ILE A 11 -11.61 -8.98 38.56
C ILE A 11 -11.05 -7.60 38.19
N PHE A 12 -10.09 -7.57 37.29
CA PHE A 12 -9.70 -6.31 36.61
C PHE A 12 -10.86 -5.94 35.69
N PRO A 13 -11.49 -4.77 35.86
CA PRO A 13 -12.46 -4.30 34.88
C PRO A 13 -11.71 -4.08 33.56
N ASN A 14 -12.09 -4.81 32.51
CA ASN A 14 -11.74 -4.43 31.15
C ASN A 14 -12.38 -3.05 30.91
N ILE A 15 -11.62 -1.98 31.14
CA ILE A 15 -11.99 -0.65 30.70
C ILE A 15 -11.90 -0.71 29.17
N ALA A 16 -13.01 -1.05 28.53
CA ALA A 16 -13.19 -0.82 27.11
C ALA A 16 -12.97 0.68 26.91
N SER A 17 -11.81 1.06 26.39
CA SER A 17 -11.54 2.44 25.98
C SER A 17 -12.69 2.86 25.07
N ALA A 18 -13.49 3.83 25.52
CA ALA A 18 -14.55 4.41 24.72
C ALA A 18 -13.90 4.85 23.40
N LYS A 19 -14.44 4.37 22.26
CA LYS A 19 -13.91 4.73 20.95
C LYS A 19 -14.19 6.20 20.72
N ASN A 20 -13.16 7.02 20.73
CA ASN A 20 -13.23 8.46 20.53
C ASN A 20 -13.40 8.84 19.05
N PHE A 21 -14.07 8.01 18.24
CA PHE A 21 -14.31 8.29 16.83
C PHE A 21 -15.60 7.66 16.31
N ASN A 22 -16.18 8.32 15.31
CA ASN A 22 -17.30 7.85 14.50
C ASN A 22 -16.82 7.28 13.16
N LEU A 23 -17.59 6.36 12.57
CA LEU A 23 -17.40 5.81 11.22
C LEU A 23 -18.69 6.03 10.43
N GLU A 24 -18.64 6.86 9.39
CA GLU A 24 -19.75 7.16 8.51
C GLU A 24 -19.52 6.61 7.11
N LYS A 25 -20.51 5.90 6.53
CA LYS A 25 -20.49 5.54 5.12
C LYS A 25 -20.91 6.73 4.27
N ILE A 26 -20.03 7.16 3.36
CA ILE A 26 -20.26 8.32 2.50
C ILE A 26 -21.03 7.92 1.24
N VAL A 27 -20.50 6.96 0.46
CA VAL A 27 -21.12 6.46 -0.78
C VAL A 27 -20.78 4.99 -1.00
N ASP A 28 -21.61 4.30 -1.79
CA ASP A 28 -21.34 2.96 -2.29
C ASP A 28 -20.52 3.00 -3.60
N LEU A 29 -19.64 2.01 -3.78
CA LEU A 29 -18.70 1.87 -4.89
C LEU A 29 -18.72 0.41 -5.41
N ASN A 30 -17.90 0.10 -6.41
CA ASN A 30 -17.76 -1.26 -6.91
C ASN A 30 -16.29 -1.67 -7.07
N GLY A 31 -15.77 -2.43 -6.09
CA GLY A 31 -14.38 -2.87 -6.09
C GLY A 31 -13.36 -1.72 -6.08
N PRO A 32 -13.51 -0.70 -5.21
CA PRO A 32 -12.61 0.45 -5.17
C PRO A 32 -11.20 0.00 -4.80
N TRP A 33 -10.15 0.65 -5.40
CA TRP A 33 -8.79 0.19 -5.20
C TRP A 33 -7.83 1.26 -4.68
N GLY A 34 -7.69 2.39 -5.35
CA GLY A 34 -6.83 3.51 -4.96
C GLY A 34 -7.57 4.83 -4.97
N SER A 35 -7.08 5.80 -4.22
CA SER A 35 -7.69 7.13 -4.14
C SER A 35 -6.66 8.22 -3.90
N SER A 36 -7.02 9.46 -4.27
CA SER A 36 -6.21 10.65 -4.01
C SER A 36 -7.10 11.89 -3.92
N PHE A 37 -6.85 12.76 -2.95
CA PHE A 37 -7.49 14.06 -2.95
C PHE A 37 -6.99 14.91 -4.12
N ILE A 38 -7.91 15.53 -4.87
CA ILE A 38 -7.60 16.51 -5.91
C ILE A 38 -7.79 17.95 -5.41
N ASN A 39 -8.59 18.13 -4.38
CA ASN A 39 -8.76 19.34 -3.58
C ASN A 39 -9.40 18.97 -2.23
N ASN A 40 -9.80 19.95 -1.42
CA ASN A 40 -10.39 19.73 -0.09
C ASN A 40 -11.78 19.07 -0.12
N GLU A 41 -12.47 19.04 -1.25
CA GLU A 41 -13.83 18.48 -1.34
C GLU A 41 -13.94 17.28 -2.26
N GLU A 42 -12.93 17.02 -3.09
CA GLU A 42 -13.03 16.01 -4.14
C GLU A 42 -11.92 14.97 -4.03
N LEU A 43 -12.34 13.72 -4.03
CA LEU A 43 -11.48 12.55 -4.04
C LEU A 43 -11.63 11.84 -5.39
N ILE A 44 -10.52 11.65 -6.12
CA ILE A 44 -10.48 10.79 -7.29
C ILE A 44 -10.19 9.35 -6.83
N ILE A 45 -10.91 8.39 -7.40
CA ILE A 45 -10.76 6.97 -7.05
C ILE A 45 -10.71 6.10 -8.31
N THR A 46 -10.11 4.94 -8.16
CA THR A 46 -10.15 3.86 -9.16
C THR A 46 -11.03 2.71 -8.65
N GLU A 47 -11.77 2.11 -9.57
CA GLU A 47 -12.36 0.80 -9.38
C GLU A 47 -11.59 -0.23 -10.23
N LYS A 48 -11.28 -1.37 -9.66
CA LYS A 48 -10.46 -2.41 -10.31
C LYS A 48 -11.01 -2.81 -11.68
N SER A 49 -12.32 -2.78 -11.84
CA SER A 49 -13.04 -3.11 -13.07
C SER A 49 -12.85 -2.13 -14.23
N GLY A 50 -12.14 -1.00 -14.00
CA GLY A 50 -11.80 -0.08 -15.06
C GLY A 50 -12.47 1.30 -14.96
N LYS A 51 -13.10 1.64 -13.85
CA LYS A 51 -13.72 2.96 -13.71
C LYS A 51 -12.80 3.90 -12.93
N ILE A 52 -12.78 5.17 -13.34
CA ILE A 52 -12.19 6.28 -12.60
C ILE A 52 -13.33 7.25 -12.26
N LYS A 53 -13.48 7.57 -10.99
CA LYS A 53 -14.56 8.38 -10.47
C LYS A 53 -14.04 9.53 -9.63
N ILE A 54 -14.76 10.66 -9.63
CA ILE A 54 -14.59 11.74 -8.65
C ILE A 54 -15.79 11.71 -7.72
N ILE A 55 -15.50 11.77 -6.43
CA ILE A 55 -16.51 11.88 -5.36
C ILE A 55 -16.33 13.23 -4.70
N ASN A 56 -17.38 14.05 -4.70
CA ASN A 56 -17.45 15.19 -3.80
C ASN A 56 -17.86 14.68 -2.40
N ILE A 57 -16.97 14.79 -1.42
CA ILE A 57 -17.15 14.23 -0.08
C ILE A 57 -18.20 14.98 0.77
N VAL A 58 -18.58 16.21 0.36
CA VAL A 58 -19.58 17.03 1.03
C VAL A 58 -20.99 16.75 0.48
N SER A 59 -21.15 16.90 -0.85
CA SER A 59 -22.44 16.67 -1.52
C SER A 59 -22.75 15.20 -1.77
N LYS A 60 -21.75 14.30 -1.61
CA LYS A 60 -21.80 12.86 -1.90
C LYS A 60 -22.09 12.55 -3.38
N GLN A 61 -21.90 13.52 -4.27
CA GLN A 61 -22.07 13.32 -5.71
C GLN A 61 -20.89 12.53 -6.28
N ILE A 62 -21.21 11.62 -7.20
CA ILE A 62 -20.25 10.80 -7.93
C ILE A 62 -20.31 11.17 -9.40
N SER A 63 -19.15 11.41 -10.02
CA SER A 63 -18.98 11.54 -11.46
C SER A 63 -17.97 10.54 -11.98
N GLU A 64 -18.24 9.89 -13.11
CA GLU A 64 -17.31 8.98 -13.78
C GLU A 64 -16.58 9.73 -14.90
N ILE A 65 -15.27 9.45 -15.06
CA ILE A 65 -14.44 10.06 -16.10
C ILE A 65 -13.96 8.97 -17.06
N ASN A 66 -14.15 9.20 -18.35
CA ASN A 66 -13.65 8.32 -19.40
C ASN A 66 -12.13 8.37 -19.51
N HIS A 67 -11.51 7.25 -19.89
CA HIS A 67 -10.08 7.14 -20.11
C HIS A 67 -9.73 6.14 -21.23
N ASN A 68 -8.47 6.18 -21.69
CA ASN A 68 -7.95 5.36 -22.80
C ASN A 68 -7.00 4.23 -22.36
N LEU A 69 -6.94 3.85 -21.09
CA LEU A 69 -6.01 2.81 -20.62
C LEU A 69 -6.34 1.45 -21.25
N ASN A 70 -5.34 0.79 -21.83
CA ASN A 70 -5.43 -0.58 -22.31
C ASN A 70 -5.11 -1.57 -21.16
N PHE A 71 -6.07 -1.77 -20.27
CA PHE A 71 -5.93 -2.63 -19.10
C PHE A 71 -6.58 -3.99 -19.28
N LEU A 72 -6.19 -4.95 -18.44
CA LEU A 72 -6.83 -6.25 -18.33
C LEU A 72 -7.19 -6.52 -16.86
N GLU A 73 -8.48 -6.66 -16.58
CA GLU A 73 -8.92 -7.19 -15.29
C GLU A 73 -8.62 -8.69 -15.24
N HIS A 74 -7.62 -9.08 -14.45
CA HIS A 74 -7.19 -10.48 -14.32
C HIS A 74 -6.76 -10.77 -12.89
N GLY A 75 -7.55 -11.54 -12.14
CA GLY A 75 -7.26 -11.90 -10.75
C GLY A 75 -7.21 -10.67 -9.84
N GLN A 76 -6.01 -10.35 -9.34
CA GLN A 76 -5.78 -9.15 -8.50
C GLN A 76 -5.58 -7.87 -9.32
N GLY A 77 -5.43 -7.97 -10.63
CA GLY A 77 -5.13 -6.87 -11.53
C GLY A 77 -6.38 -6.16 -12.07
N GLY A 78 -6.17 -4.98 -12.63
CA GLY A 78 -7.17 -4.07 -13.18
C GLY A 78 -6.61 -2.65 -13.23
N ILE A 79 -7.43 -1.62 -13.04
CA ILE A 79 -6.96 -0.27 -12.70
C ILE A 79 -6.76 -0.23 -11.19
N LEU A 80 -5.57 0.20 -10.74
CA LEU A 80 -5.12 0.00 -9.38
C LEU A 80 -4.92 1.33 -8.65
N ASP A 81 -3.69 1.76 -8.39
CA ASP A 81 -3.46 2.99 -7.63
C ASP A 81 -3.57 4.25 -8.48
N ILE A 82 -3.90 5.36 -7.83
CA ILE A 82 -4.03 6.66 -8.47
C ILE A 82 -3.49 7.77 -7.56
N LEU A 83 -2.69 8.68 -8.12
CA LEU A 83 -2.17 9.85 -7.43
C LEU A 83 -2.48 11.12 -8.24
N PHE A 84 -2.93 12.15 -7.55
CA PHE A 84 -2.97 13.51 -8.06
C PHE A 84 -1.77 14.29 -7.52
N ASN A 85 -1.02 14.90 -8.40
CA ASN A 85 0.09 15.76 -8.04
C ASN A 85 0.27 16.88 -9.09
N ASP A 86 0.26 18.13 -8.64
CA ASP A 86 0.52 19.31 -9.46
C ASP A 86 -0.24 19.32 -10.79
N ASN A 87 -1.57 19.12 -10.72
CA ASN A 87 -2.48 19.06 -11.85
C ASN A 87 -2.25 17.89 -12.84
N PHE A 88 -1.48 16.87 -12.42
CA PHE A 88 -1.33 15.62 -13.15
C PHE A 88 -1.92 14.44 -12.36
N ILE A 89 -2.42 13.46 -13.11
CA ILE A 89 -2.82 12.15 -12.60
C ILE A 89 -1.77 11.13 -13.02
N TYR A 90 -1.33 10.36 -12.05
CA TYR A 90 -0.53 9.15 -12.24
C TYR A 90 -1.39 7.95 -11.86
N VAL A 91 -1.43 6.94 -12.70
CA VAL A 91 -2.20 5.72 -12.44
C VAL A 91 -1.33 4.50 -12.68
N SER A 92 -1.41 3.54 -11.78
CA SER A 92 -0.85 2.21 -12.01
C SER A 92 -1.97 1.25 -12.43
N TYR A 93 -1.67 0.35 -13.33
CA TYR A 93 -2.66 -0.57 -13.85
C TYR A 93 -2.04 -1.86 -14.38
N THR A 94 -2.87 -2.87 -14.55
CA THR A 94 -2.50 -4.13 -15.19
C THR A 94 -2.61 -3.94 -16.69
N GLU A 95 -1.51 -3.64 -17.37
CA GLU A 95 -1.51 -3.46 -18.82
C GLU A 95 -1.70 -4.79 -19.54
N ASN A 96 -2.57 -4.78 -20.53
CA ASN A 96 -2.74 -5.91 -21.45
C ASN A 96 -1.56 -5.94 -22.44
N ARG A 97 -0.74 -6.98 -22.34
CA ARG A 97 0.47 -7.18 -23.18
C ARG A 97 0.26 -8.25 -24.26
N GLY A 98 -0.99 -8.65 -24.51
CA GLY A 98 -1.37 -9.70 -25.45
C GLY A 98 -1.13 -11.12 -24.94
N ASN A 99 -1.80 -12.10 -25.57
CA ASN A 99 -1.67 -13.53 -25.27
C ASN A 99 -1.85 -13.88 -23.77
N GLY A 100 -2.75 -13.17 -23.06
CA GLY A 100 -3.00 -13.35 -21.64
C GLY A 100 -1.88 -12.87 -20.72
N LYS A 101 -0.82 -12.25 -21.25
CA LYS A 101 0.26 -11.68 -20.46
C LYS A 101 -0.10 -10.26 -20.03
N THR A 102 0.37 -9.91 -18.84
CA THR A 102 0.15 -8.60 -18.22
C THR A 102 1.42 -8.07 -17.57
N SER A 103 1.52 -6.74 -17.48
CA SER A 103 2.55 -6.03 -16.71
C SER A 103 1.91 -5.08 -15.71
N THR A 104 2.61 -4.80 -14.61
CA THR A 104 2.39 -3.57 -13.84
C THR A 104 2.92 -2.42 -14.67
N SER A 105 2.05 -1.47 -15.04
CA SER A 105 2.42 -0.31 -15.85
C SER A 105 1.93 0.96 -15.19
N ILE A 106 2.56 2.09 -15.53
CA ILE A 106 2.24 3.41 -15.00
C ILE A 106 1.98 4.33 -16.17
N ALA A 107 0.89 5.07 -16.07
CA ALA A 107 0.54 6.09 -17.04
C ALA A 107 0.29 7.44 -16.36
N LYS A 108 0.49 8.51 -17.12
CA LYS A 108 0.35 9.89 -16.69
C LYS A 108 -0.57 10.65 -17.63
N THR A 109 -1.33 11.60 -17.11
CA THR A 109 -2.09 12.56 -17.89
C THR A 109 -2.24 13.88 -17.13
N LYS A 110 -2.48 14.96 -17.83
CA LYS A 110 -2.96 16.21 -17.21
C LYS A 110 -4.39 15.99 -16.71
N PHE A 111 -4.70 16.48 -15.50
CA PHE A 111 -6.04 16.33 -14.94
C PHE A 111 -7.11 17.06 -15.78
N SER A 112 -8.21 16.38 -16.03
CA SER A 112 -9.41 16.93 -16.66
C SER A 112 -10.64 16.16 -16.17
N LYS A 113 -11.70 16.87 -15.80
CA LYS A 113 -12.98 16.25 -15.42
C LYS A 113 -13.77 15.70 -16.64
N LYS A 114 -13.36 16.02 -17.89
CA LYS A 114 -14.05 15.57 -19.08
C LYS A 114 -13.56 14.21 -19.56
N GLU A 115 -12.24 14.07 -19.66
CA GLU A 115 -11.58 12.86 -20.17
C GLU A 115 -10.15 12.83 -19.70
N LEU A 116 -9.61 11.65 -19.40
CA LEU A 116 -8.22 11.40 -19.02
C LEU A 116 -7.51 10.65 -20.16
N LYS A 117 -6.67 11.35 -20.93
CA LYS A 117 -5.85 10.79 -22.02
C LYS A 117 -4.47 10.44 -21.49
N PHE A 118 -4.35 9.24 -20.99
CA PHE A 118 -3.12 8.73 -20.41
C PHE A 118 -2.08 8.37 -21.46
N GLU A 119 -0.82 8.64 -21.14
CA GLU A 119 0.38 8.16 -21.82
C GLU A 119 1.17 7.28 -20.88
N ASN A 120 1.64 6.12 -21.39
CA ASN A 120 2.49 5.24 -20.60
C ASN A 120 3.84 5.88 -20.36
N ILE A 121 4.27 5.92 -19.10
CA ILE A 121 5.59 6.39 -18.67
C ILE A 121 6.47 5.27 -18.11
N PHE A 122 5.89 4.09 -17.81
CA PHE A 122 6.64 2.91 -17.38
C PHE A 122 5.87 1.62 -17.67
N GLN A 123 6.60 0.58 -18.05
CA GLN A 123 6.10 -0.79 -18.26
C GLN A 123 7.04 -1.80 -17.61
N ALA A 124 6.58 -2.60 -16.66
CA ALA A 124 7.38 -3.66 -16.08
C ALA A 124 7.65 -4.80 -17.07
N ASN A 125 8.87 -5.28 -17.13
CA ASN A 125 9.31 -6.40 -17.94
C ASN A 125 9.95 -7.49 -17.06
N PRO A 126 9.76 -8.78 -17.42
CA PRO A 126 8.92 -9.30 -18.51
C PRO A 126 7.42 -9.22 -18.18
N PRO A 127 6.54 -9.19 -19.17
CA PRO A 127 5.11 -9.44 -18.97
C PRO A 127 4.89 -10.92 -18.63
N ILE A 128 3.98 -11.19 -17.68
CA ILE A 128 3.76 -12.53 -17.13
C ILE A 128 2.26 -12.89 -17.23
N ASN A 129 1.97 -14.15 -17.60
CA ASN A 129 0.62 -14.69 -17.55
C ASN A 129 0.30 -15.13 -16.11
N SER A 130 -0.07 -14.17 -15.27
CA SER A 130 -0.44 -14.39 -13.88
C SER A 130 -1.40 -13.32 -13.40
N GLY A 131 -2.42 -13.71 -12.65
CA GLY A 131 -3.36 -12.82 -11.97
C GLY A 131 -2.93 -12.40 -10.57
N TYR A 132 -1.69 -12.69 -10.14
CA TYR A 132 -1.21 -12.46 -8.78
C TYR A 132 -0.19 -11.33 -8.67
N HIS A 133 -0.14 -10.71 -7.49
CA HIS A 133 0.94 -9.89 -6.96
C HIS A 133 1.42 -8.79 -7.92
N PHE A 134 0.55 -7.85 -8.25
CA PHE A 134 0.90 -6.71 -9.10
C PHE A 134 1.68 -5.62 -8.34
N GLY A 135 1.57 -5.57 -7.00
CA GLY A 135 2.06 -4.44 -6.21
C GLY A 135 1.25 -3.19 -6.52
N SER A 136 1.78 -2.34 -7.40
CA SER A 136 1.12 -1.19 -8.04
C SER A 136 0.93 0.07 -7.19
N ARG A 137 1.41 0.13 -5.96
CA ARG A 137 1.32 1.36 -5.15
C ARG A 137 2.30 2.41 -5.63
N LEU A 138 1.86 3.66 -5.59
CA LEU A 138 2.57 4.84 -6.05
C LEU A 138 2.87 5.79 -4.88
N ALA A 139 4.03 6.45 -4.93
CA ALA A 139 4.36 7.56 -4.05
C ALA A 139 5.24 8.57 -4.80
N ILE A 140 5.04 9.87 -4.56
CA ILE A 140 5.90 10.92 -5.12
C ILE A 140 6.76 11.50 -4.00
N LYS A 141 8.05 11.60 -4.27
CA LYS A 141 9.01 12.30 -3.43
C LYS A 141 9.86 13.20 -4.30
N ASP A 142 9.79 14.50 -4.05
CA ASP A 142 10.44 15.53 -4.86
C ASP A 142 10.02 15.38 -6.35
N ASP A 143 10.95 15.30 -7.28
CA ASP A 143 10.68 15.11 -8.71
C ASP A 143 10.64 13.64 -9.15
N TYR A 144 10.54 12.72 -8.20
CA TYR A 144 10.59 11.28 -8.47
C TYR A 144 9.26 10.59 -8.14
N LEU A 145 8.84 9.73 -9.06
CA LEU A 145 7.77 8.76 -8.84
C LEU A 145 8.37 7.42 -8.42
N PHE A 146 7.96 6.95 -7.26
CA PHE A 146 8.22 5.60 -6.76
C PHE A 146 7.01 4.73 -7.01
N ALA A 147 7.24 3.52 -7.50
CA ALA A 147 6.18 2.55 -7.74
C ALA A 147 6.59 1.15 -7.30
N SER A 148 5.66 0.35 -6.85
CA SER A 148 5.92 -1.02 -6.49
C SER A 148 5.49 -1.98 -7.60
N ALA A 149 6.37 -2.90 -8.00
CA ALA A 149 6.08 -4.02 -8.90
C ALA A 149 6.14 -5.33 -8.11
N GLY A 150 5.01 -6.00 -7.95
CA GLY A 150 4.94 -7.29 -7.27
C GLY A 150 5.59 -8.42 -8.08
N GLU A 151 5.93 -9.54 -7.44
CA GLU A 151 6.68 -10.66 -8.04
C GLU A 151 5.82 -11.59 -8.91
N ARG A 152 4.53 -11.29 -9.08
CA ARG A 152 3.60 -11.92 -10.03
C ARG A 152 3.39 -13.43 -9.83
N GLY A 153 3.67 -13.96 -8.62
CA GLY A 153 3.60 -15.39 -8.30
C GLY A 153 4.88 -16.19 -8.61
N GLU A 154 5.87 -15.56 -9.22
CA GLU A 154 7.13 -16.22 -9.66
C GLU A 154 8.20 -16.32 -8.54
N GLY A 155 7.87 -15.86 -7.33
CA GLY A 155 8.71 -15.99 -6.14
C GLY A 155 10.14 -15.48 -6.29
N MET A 156 11.06 -16.31 -6.77
CA MET A 156 12.48 -15.96 -6.87
C MET A 156 12.81 -14.89 -7.91
N ILE A 157 11.89 -14.52 -8.79
CA ILE A 157 12.07 -13.40 -9.72
C ILE A 157 12.40 -12.11 -8.97
N ALA A 158 11.91 -11.97 -7.72
CA ALA A 158 12.19 -10.84 -6.85
C ALA A 158 13.68 -10.69 -6.47
N GLN A 159 14.52 -11.69 -6.73
CA GLN A 159 15.98 -11.66 -6.54
C GLN A 159 16.75 -11.38 -7.82
N ASP A 160 16.06 -11.24 -8.96
CA ASP A 160 16.68 -11.00 -10.27
C ASP A 160 16.57 -9.51 -10.64
N PRO A 161 17.62 -8.71 -10.46
CA PRO A 161 17.60 -7.27 -10.75
C PRO A 161 17.57 -6.96 -12.26
N THR A 162 17.63 -7.96 -13.14
CA THR A 162 17.45 -7.80 -14.59
C THR A 162 15.98 -7.85 -15.01
N LYS A 163 15.06 -7.92 -14.03
CA LYS A 163 13.60 -7.96 -14.20
C LYS A 163 12.92 -7.05 -13.20
N HIS A 164 11.83 -6.39 -13.59
CA HIS A 164 11.11 -5.48 -12.71
C HIS A 164 10.23 -6.16 -11.65
N PRO A 165 9.58 -7.33 -11.89
CA PRO A 165 8.76 -7.96 -10.86
C PRO A 165 9.53 -8.25 -9.57
N GLY A 166 8.94 -7.87 -8.43
CA GLY A 166 9.56 -8.02 -7.11
C GLY A 166 10.46 -6.85 -6.69
N SER A 167 10.22 -5.64 -7.25
CA SER A 167 11.04 -4.46 -6.99
C SER A 167 10.25 -3.18 -6.70
N ILE A 168 10.94 -2.19 -6.13
CA ILE A 168 10.52 -0.78 -6.16
C ILE A 168 11.22 -0.12 -7.34
N ILE A 169 10.44 0.59 -8.13
CA ILE A 169 10.85 1.39 -9.28
C ILE A 169 10.97 2.84 -8.83
N ARG A 170 12.00 3.56 -9.32
CA ARG A 170 12.11 5.02 -9.23
C ARG A 170 12.37 5.59 -10.61
N ILE A 171 11.48 6.47 -11.06
CA ILE A 171 11.58 7.22 -12.32
C ILE A 171 11.32 8.70 -12.06
N ASN A 172 11.72 9.57 -12.98
CA ASN A 172 11.30 10.96 -12.98
C ASN A 172 9.79 11.06 -13.26
N LEU A 173 9.17 12.19 -12.94
CA LEU A 173 7.73 12.41 -13.16
C LEU A 173 7.32 12.39 -14.65
N ASP A 174 8.26 12.47 -15.58
CA ASP A 174 8.06 12.31 -17.03
C ASP A 174 8.33 10.89 -17.56
N GLY A 175 8.73 9.97 -16.67
CA GLY A 175 9.06 8.58 -17.00
C GLY A 175 10.54 8.36 -17.36
N SER A 176 11.35 9.40 -17.49
CA SER A 176 12.79 9.25 -17.73
C SER A 176 13.52 8.67 -16.51
N ILE A 177 14.71 8.12 -16.72
CA ILE A 177 15.43 7.39 -15.70
C ILE A 177 16.38 8.32 -14.94
N PRO A 178 16.28 8.39 -13.58
CA PRO A 178 17.22 9.16 -12.77
C PRO A 178 18.66 8.61 -12.87
N LYS A 179 19.63 9.49 -13.14
CA LYS A 179 21.06 9.13 -13.28
C LYS A 179 21.71 8.73 -11.94
N ASP A 180 21.03 8.91 -10.84
CA ASP A 180 21.46 8.55 -9.50
C ASP A 180 20.76 7.29 -8.96
N ASN A 181 20.08 6.52 -9.80
CA ASN A 181 19.54 5.21 -9.44
C ASN A 181 20.68 4.19 -9.17
N PRO A 182 20.41 3.10 -8.43
CA PRO A 182 21.43 2.15 -7.97
C PRO A 182 22.34 1.59 -9.08
N ARG A 183 21.82 1.33 -10.29
CA ARG A 183 22.63 0.87 -11.43
C ARG A 183 23.82 1.80 -11.69
N PHE A 184 23.59 3.11 -11.67
CA PHE A 184 24.62 4.11 -11.97
C PHE A 184 25.56 4.34 -10.78
N LYS A 185 25.18 3.84 -9.58
CA LYS A 185 25.96 3.87 -8.33
C LYS A 185 26.60 2.52 -7.99
N GLY A 186 26.86 1.66 -8.97
CA GLY A 186 27.61 0.41 -8.77
C GLY A 186 26.82 -0.89 -8.76
N LYS A 187 25.52 -0.86 -9.07
CA LYS A 187 24.69 -2.05 -9.29
C LYS A 187 24.54 -2.33 -10.80
N SER A 188 25.64 -2.49 -11.51
CA SER A 188 25.70 -2.51 -12.99
C SER A 188 24.81 -3.56 -13.67
N ASN A 189 24.41 -4.62 -12.97
CA ASN A 189 23.50 -5.66 -13.47
C ASN A 189 22.01 -5.33 -13.22
N TRP A 190 21.67 -4.24 -12.52
CA TRP A 190 20.28 -3.87 -12.30
C TRP A 190 19.69 -3.15 -13.50
N LEU A 191 18.39 -3.34 -13.76
CA LEU A 191 17.64 -2.45 -14.65
C LEU A 191 17.69 -1.01 -14.10
N PRO A 192 17.81 -0.01 -14.98
CA PRO A 192 18.08 1.36 -14.53
C PRO A 192 16.97 2.00 -13.73
N GLU A 193 15.74 1.52 -13.84
CA GLU A 193 14.58 1.99 -13.08
C GLU A 193 14.50 1.39 -11.67
N ILE A 194 15.18 0.28 -11.41
CA ILE A 194 15.08 -0.44 -10.14
C ILE A 194 15.80 0.32 -9.02
N TYR A 195 15.07 0.61 -7.96
CA TYR A 195 15.57 1.27 -6.75
C TYR A 195 15.86 0.28 -5.63
N GLN A 196 15.03 -0.76 -5.45
CA GLN A 196 15.12 -1.78 -4.42
C GLN A 196 14.51 -3.09 -4.91
N ILE A 197 15.03 -4.24 -4.47
CA ILE A 197 14.54 -5.58 -4.85
C ILE A 197 14.10 -6.41 -3.64
N GLY A 198 13.64 -7.64 -3.90
CA GLY A 198 13.36 -8.64 -2.86
C GLY A 198 12.02 -8.44 -2.16
N ILE A 199 11.03 -7.93 -2.86
CA ILE A 199 9.67 -7.74 -2.35
C ILE A 199 8.69 -8.69 -3.02
N ARG A 200 7.60 -9.05 -2.31
CA ARG A 200 6.59 -9.97 -2.83
C ARG A 200 5.44 -9.24 -3.49
N ASN A 201 4.64 -8.55 -2.71
CA ASN A 201 3.44 -7.85 -3.17
C ASN A 201 3.14 -6.65 -2.27
N PRO A 202 3.84 -5.53 -2.46
CA PRO A 202 3.57 -4.31 -1.70
C PRO A 202 2.17 -3.79 -1.98
N GLN A 203 1.41 -3.53 -0.93
CA GLN A 203 0.04 -3.03 -1.02
C GLN A 203 -0.14 -1.67 -0.33
N GLY A 204 0.93 -1.08 0.17
CA GLY A 204 1.01 0.29 0.64
C GLY A 204 2.37 0.89 0.34
N LEU A 205 2.39 2.14 -0.08
CA LEU A 205 3.58 2.94 -0.34
C LEU A 205 3.26 4.40 0.01
N VAL A 206 4.07 5.05 0.84
CA VAL A 206 3.79 6.41 1.30
C VAL A 206 5.07 7.20 1.57
N LEU A 207 5.07 8.47 1.20
CA LEU A 207 6.07 9.44 1.67
C LEU A 207 5.69 9.93 3.07
N SER A 208 6.58 9.79 4.03
CA SER A 208 6.42 10.38 5.36
C SER A 208 6.63 11.90 5.32
N PRO A 209 5.66 12.68 5.82
CA PRO A 209 5.77 14.14 5.85
C PRO A 209 6.70 14.66 6.97
N PHE A 210 7.26 13.77 7.81
CA PHE A 210 8.10 14.14 8.95
C PHE A 210 9.59 13.93 8.69
N ASP A 211 9.97 12.76 8.18
CA ASP A 211 11.38 12.40 7.94
C ASP A 211 11.74 12.28 6.46
N ARG A 212 10.76 12.53 5.57
CA ARG A 212 10.93 12.48 4.11
C ARG A 212 11.36 11.11 3.58
N LYS A 213 11.12 10.03 4.33
CA LYS A 213 11.35 8.66 3.90
C LYS A 213 10.11 8.07 3.26
N ILE A 214 10.32 7.11 2.36
CA ILE A 214 9.23 6.31 1.81
C ILE A 214 9.13 5.02 2.61
N TYR A 215 7.91 4.71 3.04
CA TYR A 215 7.58 3.47 3.74
C TYR A 215 6.67 2.61 2.88
N MET A 216 6.74 1.28 3.08
CA MET A 216 5.87 0.32 2.41
C MET A 216 5.34 -0.74 3.35
N SER A 217 4.16 -1.28 3.03
CA SER A 217 3.63 -2.52 3.56
C SER A 217 3.64 -3.59 2.48
N ASN A 218 4.00 -4.81 2.84
CA ASN A 218 4.15 -5.91 1.89
C ASN A 218 3.48 -7.19 2.39
N HIS A 219 2.77 -7.87 1.50
CA HIS A 219 2.18 -9.17 1.79
C HIS A 219 3.22 -10.28 1.85
N GLY A 220 3.25 -11.02 2.95
CA GLY A 220 3.81 -12.37 3.02
C GLY A 220 2.88 -13.42 2.40
N ALA A 221 3.02 -14.70 2.82
CA ALA A 221 2.09 -15.76 2.44
C ALA A 221 1.07 -16.05 3.56
N ARG A 222 1.13 -17.18 4.26
CA ARG A 222 0.28 -17.44 5.46
C ARG A 222 0.73 -16.66 6.71
N GLY A 223 1.91 -16.03 6.66
CA GLY A 223 2.50 -15.14 7.63
C GLY A 223 3.61 -14.35 6.97
N GLY A 224 4.19 -13.40 7.72
CA GLY A 224 5.31 -12.60 7.23
C GLY A 224 4.90 -11.41 6.36
N ASP A 225 3.68 -10.90 6.52
CA ASP A 225 3.40 -9.52 6.12
C ASP A 225 4.31 -8.59 6.92
N TRP A 226 4.76 -7.50 6.34
CA TRP A 226 5.66 -6.59 7.01
C TRP A 226 5.49 -5.13 6.60
N PHE A 227 5.98 -4.23 7.45
CA PHE A 227 6.12 -2.80 7.24
C PHE A 227 7.60 -2.44 7.31
N GLY A 228 8.08 -1.61 6.38
CA GLY A 228 9.48 -1.22 6.31
C GLY A 228 9.74 0.02 5.46
N GLU A 229 10.98 0.49 5.50
CA GLU A 229 11.47 1.65 4.74
C GLU A 229 11.93 1.23 3.34
N VAL A 230 11.61 2.02 2.33
CA VAL A 230 12.20 1.88 0.98
C VAL A 230 13.61 2.45 1.00
N LYS A 231 14.60 1.61 0.64
CA LYS A 231 16.03 1.95 0.72
C LYS A 231 16.75 1.69 -0.59
N GLU A 232 17.56 2.65 -1.00
CA GLU A 232 18.34 2.57 -2.23
C GLU A 232 19.28 1.38 -2.25
N GLY A 233 19.22 0.59 -3.32
CA GLY A 233 20.13 -0.54 -3.59
C GLY A 233 19.97 -1.73 -2.64
N GLU A 234 18.94 -1.72 -1.78
CA GLU A 234 18.70 -2.74 -0.75
C GLU A 234 17.85 -3.91 -1.25
N ASN A 235 17.78 -4.99 -0.45
CA ASN A 235 17.06 -6.22 -0.76
C ASN A 235 16.32 -6.76 0.48
N TYR A 236 14.99 -6.86 0.44
CA TYR A 236 14.16 -7.43 1.51
C TYR A 236 14.10 -8.97 1.53
N GLY A 237 14.74 -9.62 0.54
CA GLY A 237 15.01 -11.05 0.58
C GLY A 237 13.86 -11.98 0.17
N TRP A 238 12.76 -11.51 -0.39
CA TRP A 238 11.75 -12.41 -0.93
C TRP A 238 12.31 -13.18 -2.14
N LYS A 239 12.21 -14.50 -2.32
CA LYS A 239 11.58 -15.55 -1.48
C LYS A 239 12.64 -16.37 -0.70
N ILE A 240 13.74 -15.74 -0.32
CA ILE A 240 14.78 -16.36 0.53
C ILE A 240 14.38 -16.25 2.00
N LEU A 241 13.78 -15.11 2.39
CA LEU A 241 13.28 -14.83 3.73
C LEU A 241 11.76 -14.96 3.79
N GLY A 242 11.24 -15.54 4.86
CA GLY A 242 9.82 -15.70 5.10
C GLY A 242 9.23 -14.79 6.17
N TRP A 243 10.04 -14.01 6.88
CA TRP A 243 9.63 -13.17 8.02
C TRP A 243 8.81 -13.93 9.07
N GLY A 244 9.12 -15.21 9.26
CA GLY A 244 8.39 -16.13 10.14
C GLY A 244 7.13 -16.73 9.51
N GLY A 245 6.84 -16.42 8.25
CA GLY A 245 5.71 -16.97 7.51
C GLY A 245 5.97 -18.33 6.88
N THR A 246 4.89 -19.02 6.57
CA THR A 246 4.89 -20.30 5.83
C THR A 246 4.23 -20.13 4.47
N ASN A 247 4.50 -21.06 3.55
CA ASN A 247 3.72 -21.24 2.34
C ASN A 247 2.27 -21.65 2.69
N TYR A 248 1.37 -21.63 1.71
CA TYR A 248 -0.01 -22.06 1.91
C TYR A 248 -0.10 -23.56 2.25
N SER A 249 0.91 -24.36 1.90
CA SER A 249 1.08 -25.76 2.31
C SER A 249 1.48 -25.93 3.80
N GLY A 250 1.84 -24.85 4.51
CA GLY A 250 2.34 -24.89 5.88
C GLY A 250 3.86 -24.99 6.01
N ILE A 251 4.58 -25.25 4.91
CA ILE A 251 6.05 -25.36 4.90
C ILE A 251 6.67 -23.96 5.08
N PRO A 252 7.66 -23.78 5.99
CA PRO A 252 8.39 -22.52 6.14
C PRO A 252 8.99 -22.03 4.83
N ILE A 253 8.96 -20.72 4.58
CA ILE A 253 9.52 -20.13 3.35
C ILE A 253 11.04 -19.99 3.46
N GLY A 254 11.56 -19.82 4.65
CA GLY A 254 12.96 -19.63 4.94
C GLY A 254 13.13 -19.00 6.32
N PRO A 255 14.34 -18.53 6.66
CA PRO A 255 14.56 -17.90 7.94
C PRO A 255 13.72 -16.61 8.06
N LYS A 256 13.44 -16.22 9.31
CA LYS A 256 12.76 -14.98 9.62
C LYS A 256 13.52 -13.77 9.09
N TRP A 257 14.82 -13.77 9.28
CA TRP A 257 15.75 -12.78 8.77
C TRP A 257 17.18 -13.35 8.84
N LYS A 258 18.09 -12.80 8.04
CA LYS A 258 19.53 -13.08 8.13
C LYS A 258 20.36 -11.87 7.65
N PRO A 259 21.64 -11.75 8.04
CA PRO A 259 22.54 -10.70 7.57
C PRO A 259 22.62 -10.65 6.03
N GLY A 260 22.83 -9.45 5.48
CA GLY A 260 22.88 -9.20 4.04
C GLY A 260 21.55 -8.82 3.41
N PHE A 261 20.46 -8.80 4.19
CA PHE A 261 19.14 -8.34 3.75
C PHE A 261 18.61 -7.20 4.62
N THR A 262 17.78 -6.36 4.02
CA THR A 262 17.10 -5.25 4.71
C THR A 262 16.18 -5.79 5.80
N LYS A 263 16.19 -5.15 6.97
CA LYS A 263 15.34 -5.55 8.09
C LYS A 263 14.04 -4.76 8.08
N ALA A 264 12.90 -5.46 8.17
CA ALA A 264 11.60 -4.84 8.35
C ALA A 264 11.49 -4.14 9.73
N ILE A 265 10.72 -3.07 9.79
CA ILE A 265 10.42 -2.34 11.03
C ILE A 265 9.47 -3.18 11.90
N HIS A 266 8.43 -3.73 11.28
CA HIS A 266 7.45 -4.60 11.93
C HIS A 266 6.99 -5.69 10.97
N TYR A 267 6.53 -6.84 11.50
CA TYR A 267 5.99 -7.93 10.68
C TYR A 267 4.91 -8.70 11.46
N TRP A 268 3.99 -9.30 10.72
CA TRP A 268 2.83 -10.03 11.27
C TRP A 268 2.88 -11.52 10.94
N VAL A 269 2.71 -12.33 11.99
CA VAL A 269 2.52 -13.79 11.89
C VAL A 269 1.41 -14.16 12.88
N PRO A 270 0.25 -14.63 12.39
CA PRO A 270 -0.13 -14.85 10.99
C PRO A 270 -0.29 -13.54 10.18
N SER A 271 -0.32 -13.67 8.85
CA SER A 271 -0.61 -12.55 7.93
C SER A 271 -1.97 -11.93 8.21
N ILE A 272 -2.01 -10.61 8.24
CA ILE A 272 -3.22 -9.78 8.33
C ILE A 272 -3.71 -9.32 6.95
N ALA A 273 -2.92 -9.55 5.90
CA ALA A 273 -3.03 -9.00 4.57
C ALA A 273 -3.02 -7.46 4.61
N THR A 274 -1.86 -6.88 4.97
CA THR A 274 -1.65 -5.43 4.99
C THR A 274 -2.05 -4.82 3.65
N SER A 275 -2.67 -3.65 3.65
CA SER A 275 -3.02 -2.91 2.43
C SER A 275 -2.39 -1.52 2.44
N ALA A 276 -3.15 -0.47 2.19
CA ALA A 276 -2.60 0.87 2.18
C ALA A 276 -2.05 1.30 3.54
N ILE A 277 -1.13 2.24 3.50
CA ILE A 277 -0.51 2.85 4.67
C ILE A 277 -0.46 4.36 4.52
N THR A 278 -0.49 5.06 5.63
CA THR A 278 -0.14 6.49 5.70
C THR A 278 0.66 6.78 6.96
N ILE A 279 1.56 7.77 6.91
CA ILE A 279 2.13 8.36 8.12
C ILE A 279 1.25 9.55 8.47
N TYR A 280 0.47 9.39 9.52
CA TYR A 280 -0.56 10.35 9.83
C TYR A 280 0.02 11.74 10.15
N LYS A 281 -0.55 12.76 9.49
CA LYS A 281 -0.33 14.18 9.78
C LYS A 281 -1.67 14.89 9.63
N GLY A 282 -2.22 15.39 10.72
CA GLY A 282 -3.51 16.04 10.70
C GLY A 282 -3.91 16.66 12.03
N LYS A 283 -4.97 17.45 12.00
CA LYS A 283 -5.53 18.14 13.18
C LYS A 283 -6.49 17.25 13.96
N GLU A 284 -7.26 16.39 13.26
CA GLU A 284 -8.33 15.58 13.83
C GLU A 284 -7.85 14.61 14.91
N PHE A 285 -6.77 13.87 14.64
CA PHE A 285 -6.15 12.94 15.59
C PHE A 285 -4.70 13.40 15.83
N SER A 286 -4.51 14.62 16.32
CA SER A 286 -3.20 15.25 16.46
C SER A 286 -2.20 14.43 17.27
N GLU A 287 -2.67 13.60 18.21
CA GLU A 287 -1.88 12.66 19.00
C GLU A 287 -1.32 11.47 18.19
N TRP A 288 -1.79 11.29 16.94
CA TRP A 288 -1.28 10.27 16.01
C TRP A 288 -0.24 10.81 15.03
N ASN A 289 0.05 12.10 15.07
CA ASN A 289 1.04 12.69 14.18
C ASN A 289 2.38 11.95 14.24
N GLY A 290 2.88 11.52 13.08
CA GLY A 290 4.10 10.73 12.93
C GLY A 290 3.94 9.22 13.11
N HIS A 291 2.75 8.72 13.50
CA HIS A 291 2.49 7.29 13.58
C HIS A 291 2.09 6.72 12.20
N ALA A 292 2.50 5.48 11.92
CA ALA A 292 2.02 4.79 10.74
C ALA A 292 0.64 4.19 10.99
N LEU A 293 -0.31 4.51 10.11
CA LEU A 293 -1.62 3.88 10.06
C LEU A 293 -1.61 2.84 8.95
N ILE A 294 -1.90 1.59 9.30
CA ILE A 294 -1.84 0.43 8.40
C ILE A 294 -3.21 -0.20 8.33
N THR A 295 -3.75 -0.28 7.13
CA THR A 295 -5.01 -0.96 6.86
C THR A 295 -4.77 -2.43 6.52
N SER A 296 -5.80 -3.26 6.68
CA SER A 296 -5.70 -4.67 6.37
C SER A 296 -6.97 -5.24 5.74
N LEU A 297 -6.77 -6.24 4.87
CA LEU A 297 -7.83 -6.89 4.12
C LEU A 297 -8.38 -8.12 4.84
N LYS A 298 -7.52 -8.93 5.46
CA LYS A 298 -7.91 -10.22 6.03
C LYS A 298 -8.55 -10.06 7.39
N ASP A 299 -7.93 -9.34 8.30
CA ASP A 299 -8.48 -9.11 9.63
C ASP A 299 -9.34 -7.84 9.72
N GLN A 300 -9.45 -7.08 8.61
CA GLN A 300 -10.33 -5.94 8.47
C GLN A 300 -10.10 -4.89 9.56
N SER A 301 -8.82 -4.54 9.77
CA SER A 301 -8.42 -3.63 10.85
C SER A 301 -7.73 -2.37 10.34
N LEU A 302 -7.85 -1.30 11.13
CA LEU A 302 -6.93 -0.18 11.15
C LEU A 302 -5.97 -0.38 12.32
N ARG A 303 -4.67 -0.43 12.03
CA ARG A 303 -3.59 -0.56 13.01
C ARG A 303 -2.74 0.70 13.03
N LYS A 304 -2.34 1.11 14.22
CA LYS A 304 -1.47 2.24 14.44
C LYS A 304 -0.13 1.73 14.97
N LEU A 305 0.95 1.97 14.23
CA LEU A 305 2.30 1.68 14.68
C LEU A 305 2.97 2.95 15.18
N ILE A 306 3.43 2.91 16.41
CA ILE A 306 4.25 3.92 17.07
C ILE A 306 5.68 3.42 16.97
N PHE A 307 6.51 4.08 16.19
CA PHE A 307 7.90 3.68 16.01
C PHE A 307 8.82 4.91 15.95
N LYS A 308 9.94 4.83 16.63
CA LYS A 308 11.02 5.83 16.54
C LYS A 308 12.24 5.22 15.86
N ASP A 309 12.42 3.91 16.06
CA ASP A 309 13.52 3.11 15.51
C ASP A 309 13.06 1.65 15.35
N LEU A 310 13.94 0.80 14.81
CA LEU A 310 13.67 -0.62 14.56
C LEU A 310 13.56 -1.49 15.82
N SER A 311 13.95 -0.98 16.97
CA SER A 311 14.00 -1.74 18.22
C SER A 311 12.80 -1.52 19.13
N ASN A 312 12.03 -0.45 18.90
CA ASN A 312 10.97 -0.02 19.80
C ASN A 312 9.68 0.32 19.01
N VAL A 313 8.99 -0.73 18.54
CA VAL A 313 7.72 -0.61 17.82
C VAL A 313 6.58 -1.07 18.72
N LYS A 314 5.61 -0.17 18.94
CA LYS A 314 4.34 -0.50 19.62
C LYS A 314 3.22 -0.50 18.60
N GLU A 315 2.35 -1.51 18.65
CA GLU A 315 1.16 -1.63 17.83
C GLU A 315 -0.11 -1.48 18.65
N ASP A 316 -1.04 -0.63 18.19
CA ASP A 316 -2.39 -0.52 18.70
C ASP A 316 -3.39 -0.86 17.59
N ILE A 317 -4.42 -1.67 17.89
CA ILE A 317 -5.56 -1.89 16.98
C ILE A 317 -6.59 -0.81 17.24
N VAL A 318 -6.73 0.14 16.30
CA VAL A 318 -7.69 1.25 16.41
C VAL A 318 -9.12 0.72 16.29
N PHE A 319 -9.37 -0.09 15.25
CA PHE A 319 -10.61 -0.86 15.11
C PHE A 319 -10.39 -2.11 14.26
N GLN A 320 -11.33 -3.06 14.37
CA GLN A 320 -11.32 -4.30 13.60
C GLN A 320 -12.76 -4.73 13.26
N LYS A 321 -12.98 -5.26 12.03
CA LYS A 321 -14.26 -5.83 11.54
C LYS A 321 -15.46 -4.87 11.66
N LYS A 322 -15.24 -3.55 11.39
CA LYS A 322 -16.31 -2.54 11.47
C LYS A 322 -16.88 -2.16 10.10
N ILE A 323 -16.02 -2.02 9.09
CA ILE A 323 -16.37 -1.49 7.77
C ILE A 323 -15.92 -2.42 6.61
N GLY A 324 -15.61 -3.67 6.91
CA GLY A 324 -15.16 -4.66 5.92
C GLY A 324 -13.65 -4.62 5.64
N ARG A 325 -13.26 -5.09 4.48
CA ARG A 325 -11.85 -5.17 4.03
C ARG A 325 -11.36 -3.77 3.67
N LEU A 326 -10.39 -3.24 4.40
CA LEU A 326 -9.83 -1.91 4.16
C LEU A 326 -8.79 -2.00 3.04
N ARG A 327 -9.08 -1.35 1.91
CA ARG A 327 -8.21 -1.37 0.73
C ARG A 327 -7.29 -0.17 0.67
N ASP A 328 -7.81 1.04 0.95
CA ASP A 328 -7.07 2.29 0.86
C ASP A 328 -7.35 3.21 2.03
N ILE A 329 -6.46 4.16 2.27
CA ILE A 329 -6.56 5.15 3.34
C ILE A 329 -6.04 6.49 2.84
N GLN A 330 -6.83 7.54 3.06
CA GLN A 330 -6.44 8.92 2.79
C GLN A 330 -6.67 9.79 4.02
N VAL A 331 -5.76 10.72 4.25
CA VAL A 331 -5.92 11.76 5.27
C VAL A 331 -6.29 13.05 4.57
N HIS A 332 -7.39 13.67 4.98
CA HIS A 332 -7.83 14.93 4.40
C HIS A 332 -6.76 16.01 4.64
N PRO A 333 -6.32 16.73 3.59
CA PRO A 333 -5.15 17.59 3.65
C PRO A 333 -5.29 18.77 4.62
N GLU A 334 -6.51 19.27 4.86
CA GLU A 334 -6.75 20.45 5.70
C GLU A 334 -7.16 20.10 7.13
N ASN A 335 -8.17 19.22 7.32
CA ASN A 335 -8.74 18.93 8.63
C ASN A 335 -8.17 17.67 9.29
N GLY A 336 -7.56 16.76 8.53
CA GLY A 336 -6.97 15.54 9.07
C GLY A 336 -7.95 14.41 9.31
N LYS A 337 -9.22 14.53 8.90
CA LYS A 337 -10.17 13.42 8.91
C LYS A 337 -9.67 12.29 8.02
N ILE A 338 -10.03 11.05 8.33
CA ILE A 338 -9.51 9.88 7.63
C ILE A 338 -10.60 9.26 6.77
N TYR A 339 -10.27 8.99 5.51
CA TYR A 339 -11.14 8.33 4.55
C TYR A 339 -10.59 6.96 4.19
N PHE A 340 -11.50 5.97 4.05
CA PHE A 340 -11.15 4.61 3.68
C PHE A 340 -11.94 4.16 2.46
N LEU A 341 -11.27 3.49 1.54
CA LEU A 341 -11.93 2.58 0.62
C LEU A 341 -12.03 1.22 1.33
N ALA A 342 -13.22 0.83 1.74
CA ALA A 342 -13.42 -0.38 2.54
C ALA A 342 -14.72 -1.10 2.16
N GLY A 343 -14.64 -2.43 1.97
CA GLY A 343 -15.70 -3.15 1.31
C GLY A 343 -15.94 -2.54 -0.07
N ASP A 344 -17.18 -2.32 -0.42
CA ASP A 344 -17.56 -1.62 -1.65
C ASP A 344 -18.09 -0.21 -1.34
N SER A 345 -17.34 0.57 -0.53
CA SER A 345 -17.79 1.89 -0.10
C SER A 345 -16.62 2.83 0.25
N LEU A 346 -16.90 4.13 0.19
CA LEU A 346 -16.09 5.18 0.82
C LEU A 346 -16.62 5.45 2.22
N TRP A 347 -15.72 5.44 3.20
CA TRP A 347 -16.00 5.68 4.61
C TRP A 347 -15.21 6.87 5.14
N LEU A 348 -15.81 7.62 6.05
CA LEU A 348 -15.20 8.68 6.84
C LEU A 348 -14.98 8.21 8.28
N MET A 349 -13.84 8.58 8.86
CA MET A 349 -13.54 8.47 10.29
C MET A 349 -13.20 9.86 10.83
N GLU A 350 -13.90 10.27 11.88
CA GLU A 350 -13.72 11.54 12.58
C GLU A 350 -13.86 11.36 14.10
N LYS A 351 -13.36 12.31 14.90
CA LYS A 351 -13.57 12.30 16.36
C LYS A 351 -15.06 12.52 16.71
N ASN A 352 -15.47 11.90 17.82
CA ASN A 352 -16.78 12.16 18.43
C ASN A 352 -16.86 13.57 19.00
#